data_dc0b38bd28d5df69cb14d284c0a07582
#
_entry.id   dc0b38bd28d5df69cb14d284c0a07582
#
_cell.length_a   1.000
_cell.length_b   1.000
_cell.length_c   1.000
_cell.angle_alpha   90.00
_cell.angle_beta   90.00
_cell.angle_gamma   90.00
#
_symmetry.space_group_name_H-M   'P 1'
#
loop_
_entity.id
_entity.type
_entity.pdbx_description
1 polymer ?
#
loop_
_entity_poly.entity_id
_entity_poly.type
_entity_poly.pdbx_seq_one_letter_code
_entity_poly.pdbx_strand_id
1 'polypeptide(L)'
;VIAEAGANHDRKLDQAFELVKIAKTSGADAVKFQTYSSETLYAKNTPDFAGYKNINKLIKDIELPRNWQKDIKLFCDDHGIEFMSTPFDEQAVEELYNIGVKRFKIAGFESTDPRIVKCVASTQLPLIITAGIGCNVEMINKIIGWILEENKKPDITFLHGNNAYPTPFEDINLGQIKRLLYFQGAGSYFKSEFKVGLSDHTEGILVPPLAVAMGATTI
;
A
#
# COMPACT_ATOMS: atom_id res chain seq x y z
N VAL A 1 11.33 6.82 0.68
CA VAL A 1 10.06 7.44 1.13
C VAL A 1 9.04 7.36 0.01
N ILE A 2 7.80 6.92 0.32
CA ILE A 2 6.69 6.83 -0.62
C ILE A 2 5.67 7.90 -0.21
N ALA A 3 5.48 8.92 -1.07
CA ALA A 3 4.47 9.94 -0.86
C ALA A 3 3.09 9.41 -1.24
N GLU A 4 2.11 9.46 -0.33
CA GLU A 4 0.73 9.05 -0.60
C GLU A 4 -0.05 10.19 -1.27
N ALA A 5 -0.31 10.07 -2.57
CA ALA A 5 -1.26 10.91 -3.28
C ALA A 5 -2.71 10.45 -3.03
N GLY A 6 -2.91 9.14 -2.90
CA GLY A 6 -4.21 8.54 -2.59
C GLY A 6 -5.32 9.00 -3.54
N ALA A 7 -6.42 9.49 -2.97
CA ALA A 7 -7.55 10.05 -3.70
C ALA A 7 -7.56 11.59 -3.74
N ASN A 8 -6.47 12.26 -3.33
CA ASN A 8 -6.40 13.74 -3.26
C ASN A 8 -6.33 14.43 -4.64
N HIS A 9 -6.43 13.65 -5.72
CA HIS A 9 -6.55 14.18 -7.09
C HIS A 9 -7.93 14.78 -7.41
N ASP A 10 -8.95 14.58 -6.55
CA ASP A 10 -10.32 15.09 -6.71
C ASP A 10 -10.91 14.85 -8.11
N ARG A 11 -10.57 13.71 -8.74
CA ARG A 11 -10.91 13.38 -10.15
C ARG A 11 -10.53 14.46 -11.15
N LYS A 12 -9.39 15.12 -10.94
CA LYS A 12 -8.78 16.08 -11.87
C LYS A 12 -7.38 15.60 -12.23
N LEU A 13 -7.15 15.31 -13.50
CA LEU A 13 -5.87 14.79 -13.98
C LEU A 13 -4.72 15.79 -13.70
N ASP A 14 -4.95 17.07 -13.92
CA ASP A 14 -3.96 18.12 -13.66
C ASP A 14 -3.57 18.16 -12.16
N GLN A 15 -4.53 17.92 -11.27
CA GLN A 15 -4.24 17.84 -9.84
C GLN A 15 -3.42 16.58 -9.49
N ALA A 16 -3.68 15.44 -10.17
CA ALA A 16 -2.83 14.27 -10.03
C ALA A 16 -1.39 14.55 -10.47
N PHE A 17 -1.18 15.28 -11.56
CA PHE A 17 0.15 15.71 -11.99
C PHE A 17 0.82 16.67 -10.99
N GLU A 18 0.07 17.60 -10.39
CA GLU A 18 0.62 18.48 -9.35
C GLU A 18 1.04 17.67 -8.10
N LEU A 19 0.28 16.66 -7.69
CA LEU A 19 0.68 15.76 -6.58
C LEU A 19 1.99 15.03 -6.90
N VAL A 20 2.20 14.59 -8.13
CA VAL A 20 3.47 13.99 -8.58
C VAL A 20 4.63 14.99 -8.45
N LYS A 21 4.46 16.25 -8.91
CA LYS A 21 5.49 17.29 -8.80
C LYS A 21 5.82 17.60 -7.34
N ILE A 22 4.80 17.74 -6.49
CA ILE A 22 4.97 17.99 -5.05
C ILE A 22 5.75 16.83 -4.42
N ALA A 23 5.38 15.58 -4.68
CA ALA A 23 6.10 14.42 -4.18
C ALA A 23 7.58 14.46 -4.59
N LYS A 24 7.85 14.72 -5.88
CA LYS A 24 9.23 14.81 -6.40
C LYS A 24 10.02 15.92 -5.76
N THR A 25 9.47 17.14 -5.71
CA THR A 25 10.18 18.31 -5.16
C THR A 25 10.38 18.20 -3.65
N SER A 26 9.54 17.44 -2.97
CA SER A 26 9.70 17.12 -1.54
C SER A 26 10.73 16.00 -1.27
N GLY A 27 11.35 15.43 -2.32
CA GLY A 27 12.40 14.42 -2.18
C GLY A 27 11.89 13.00 -1.97
N ALA A 28 10.62 12.70 -2.26
CA ALA A 28 10.13 11.34 -2.22
C ALA A 28 10.72 10.49 -3.36
N ASP A 29 10.95 9.20 -3.08
CA ASP A 29 11.44 8.23 -4.06
C ASP A 29 10.31 7.72 -4.98
N ALA A 30 9.09 7.67 -4.44
CA ALA A 30 7.90 7.23 -5.15
C ALA A 30 6.68 8.07 -4.77
N VAL A 31 5.70 8.14 -5.67
CA VAL A 31 4.36 8.65 -5.40
C VAL A 31 3.34 7.53 -5.59
N LYS A 32 2.42 7.39 -4.63
CA LYS A 32 1.47 6.27 -4.61
C LYS A 32 0.03 6.75 -4.72
N PHE A 33 -0.69 6.15 -5.65
CA PHE A 33 -2.13 6.27 -5.85
C PHE A 33 -2.85 4.99 -5.39
N GLN A 34 -4.15 4.94 -5.63
CA GLN A 34 -5.00 3.80 -5.30
C GLN A 34 -5.83 3.41 -6.52
N THR A 35 -5.88 2.11 -6.83
CA THR A 35 -6.64 1.58 -7.97
C THR A 35 -7.75 0.69 -7.46
N TYR A 36 -8.89 1.29 -7.17
CA TYR A 36 -10.13 0.62 -6.83
C TYR A 36 -11.25 1.01 -7.79
N SER A 37 -12.36 0.31 -7.71
CA SER A 37 -13.59 0.64 -8.41
C SER A 37 -14.75 0.67 -7.42
N SER A 38 -15.63 1.65 -7.55
CA SER A 38 -16.87 1.73 -6.78
C SER A 38 -17.81 0.52 -7.00
N GLU A 39 -17.59 -0.23 -8.08
CA GLU A 39 -18.39 -1.41 -8.40
C GLU A 39 -17.92 -2.66 -7.64
N THR A 40 -16.64 -2.72 -7.26
CA THR A 40 -15.99 -3.92 -6.68
C THR A 40 -15.52 -3.74 -5.25
N LEU A 41 -15.25 -2.50 -4.79
CA LEU A 41 -14.65 -2.25 -3.48
C LEU A 41 -15.59 -2.58 -2.31
N TYR A 42 -16.87 -2.21 -2.42
CA TYR A 42 -17.88 -2.46 -1.41
C TYR A 42 -19.11 -3.17 -1.99
N ALA A 43 -19.77 -3.97 -1.16
CA ALA A 43 -21.04 -4.58 -1.55
C ALA A 43 -22.10 -3.50 -1.87
N LYS A 44 -22.98 -3.76 -2.86
CA LYS A 44 -24.03 -2.81 -3.26
C LYS A 44 -24.94 -2.38 -2.12
N ASN A 45 -25.16 -3.26 -1.15
CA ASN A 45 -26.03 -3.04 -0.01
C ASN A 45 -25.24 -2.68 1.26
N THR A 46 -24.04 -2.14 1.12
CA THR A 46 -23.26 -1.69 2.29
C THR A 46 -24.06 -0.61 3.05
N PRO A 47 -24.32 -0.80 4.34
CA PRO A 47 -25.01 0.20 5.14
C PRO A 47 -24.15 1.47 5.30
N ASP A 48 -24.78 2.53 5.85
CA ASP A 48 -24.02 3.72 6.24
C ASP A 48 -22.88 3.31 7.18
N PHE A 49 -21.68 3.77 6.88
CA PHE A 49 -20.46 3.30 7.51
C PHE A 49 -19.50 4.46 7.78
N ALA A 50 -18.87 4.45 8.96
CA ALA A 50 -17.87 5.44 9.36
C ALA A 50 -18.34 6.91 9.21
N GLY A 51 -19.63 7.17 9.41
CA GLY A 51 -20.23 8.50 9.27
C GLY A 51 -20.57 8.89 7.82
N TYR A 52 -20.28 8.05 6.85
CA TYR A 52 -20.63 8.28 5.44
C TYR A 52 -21.94 7.60 5.08
N LYS A 53 -22.86 8.39 4.51
CA LYS A 53 -24.06 7.88 3.85
C LYS A 53 -23.70 7.48 2.42
N ASN A 54 -24.14 6.29 2.00
CA ASN A 54 -23.89 5.79 0.65
C ASN A 54 -22.38 5.76 0.27
N ILE A 55 -21.63 4.89 0.94
CA ILE A 55 -20.20 4.74 0.73
C ILE A 55 -19.83 4.46 -0.75
N ASN A 56 -20.66 3.71 -1.50
CA ASN A 56 -20.41 3.43 -2.91
C ASN A 56 -20.41 4.70 -3.77
N LYS A 57 -21.29 5.67 -3.43
CA LYS A 57 -21.30 6.97 -4.11
C LYS A 57 -20.02 7.75 -3.79
N LEU A 58 -19.62 7.80 -2.52
CA LEU A 58 -18.37 8.45 -2.13
C LEU A 58 -17.18 7.87 -2.91
N ILE A 59 -17.06 6.54 -2.94
CA ILE A 59 -15.96 5.87 -3.66
C ILE A 59 -15.99 6.23 -5.15
N LYS A 60 -17.16 6.25 -5.79
CA LYS A 60 -17.30 6.66 -7.19
C LYS A 60 -16.86 8.11 -7.43
N ASP A 61 -17.12 8.98 -6.46
CA ASP A 61 -16.78 10.40 -6.57
C ASP A 61 -15.27 10.65 -6.41
N ILE A 62 -14.51 9.72 -5.79
CA ILE A 62 -13.08 9.86 -5.49
C ILE A 62 -12.18 8.81 -6.16
N GLU A 63 -12.71 7.76 -6.81
CA GLU A 63 -11.89 6.75 -7.49
C GLU A 63 -11.04 7.38 -8.60
N LEU A 64 -9.80 6.91 -8.74
CA LEU A 64 -8.93 7.28 -9.85
C LEU A 64 -9.44 6.63 -11.15
N PRO A 65 -9.77 7.42 -12.19
CA PRO A 65 -10.11 6.85 -13.49
C PRO A 65 -8.97 5.96 -14.01
N ARG A 66 -9.25 4.68 -14.24
CA ARG A 66 -8.23 3.70 -14.60
C ARG A 66 -7.45 4.03 -15.86
N ASN A 67 -8.10 4.69 -16.82
CA ASN A 67 -7.47 5.15 -18.06
C ASN A 67 -6.43 6.27 -17.86
N TRP A 68 -6.40 6.95 -16.69
CA TRP A 68 -5.38 7.95 -16.37
C TRP A 68 -4.07 7.35 -15.87
N GLN A 69 -4.07 6.11 -15.41
CA GLN A 69 -2.91 5.50 -14.75
C GLN A 69 -1.68 5.48 -15.65
N LYS A 70 -1.88 5.20 -16.96
CA LYS A 70 -0.78 5.23 -17.92
C LYS A 70 -0.19 6.62 -18.08
N ASP A 71 -1.04 7.66 -18.17
CA ASP A 71 -0.57 9.04 -18.34
C ASP A 71 0.15 9.54 -17.08
N ILE A 72 -0.39 9.23 -15.89
CA ILE A 72 0.27 9.57 -14.62
C ILE A 72 1.61 8.84 -14.51
N LYS A 73 1.68 7.57 -14.88
CA LYS A 73 2.92 6.79 -14.86
C LYS A 73 3.97 7.36 -15.80
N LEU A 74 3.60 7.73 -17.03
CA LEU A 74 4.50 8.41 -17.98
C LEU A 74 4.97 9.74 -17.42
N PHE A 75 4.06 10.52 -16.82
CA PHE A 75 4.42 11.78 -16.19
C PHE A 75 5.42 11.60 -15.02
N CYS A 76 5.25 10.54 -14.22
CA CYS A 76 6.21 10.18 -13.17
C CYS A 76 7.59 9.82 -13.75
N ASP A 77 7.63 9.06 -14.84
CA ASP A 77 8.88 8.67 -15.51
C ASP A 77 9.63 9.91 -16.02
N ASP A 78 8.92 10.84 -16.67
CA ASP A 78 9.49 12.10 -17.19
C ASP A 78 10.06 12.99 -16.07
N HIS A 79 9.50 12.88 -14.86
CA HIS A 79 9.96 13.64 -13.69
C HIS A 79 10.97 12.86 -12.83
N GLY A 80 11.29 11.63 -13.19
CA GLY A 80 12.25 10.80 -12.46
C GLY A 80 11.81 10.43 -11.05
N ILE A 81 10.51 10.17 -10.84
CA ILE A 81 9.94 9.62 -9.60
C ILE A 81 9.21 8.31 -9.91
N GLU A 82 9.26 7.35 -9.00
CA GLU A 82 8.57 6.08 -9.23
C GLU A 82 7.05 6.23 -9.06
N PHE A 83 6.29 5.78 -10.06
CA PHE A 83 4.84 5.62 -9.94
C PHE A 83 4.51 4.32 -9.20
N MET A 84 3.67 4.40 -8.18
CA MET A 84 3.12 3.27 -7.47
C MET A 84 1.60 3.38 -7.38
N SER A 85 0.94 2.23 -7.26
CA SER A 85 -0.47 2.18 -6.88
C SER A 85 -0.76 0.96 -6.01
N THR A 86 -1.82 1.07 -5.20
CA THR A 86 -2.39 -0.05 -4.44
C THR A 86 -3.56 -0.61 -5.23
N PRO A 87 -3.49 -1.84 -5.75
CA PRO A 87 -4.63 -2.50 -6.36
C PRO A 87 -5.59 -3.04 -5.30
N PHE A 88 -6.89 -2.99 -5.59
CA PHE A 88 -7.95 -3.52 -4.73
C PHE A 88 -8.76 -4.64 -5.39
N ASP A 89 -8.40 -4.99 -6.61
CA ASP A 89 -8.96 -6.13 -7.36
C ASP A 89 -7.90 -6.71 -8.32
N GLU A 90 -8.15 -7.92 -8.80
CA GLU A 90 -7.22 -8.64 -9.68
C GLU A 90 -7.05 -7.95 -11.05
N GLN A 91 -8.11 -7.31 -11.56
CA GLN A 91 -8.04 -6.52 -12.78
C GLN A 91 -7.11 -5.31 -12.60
N ALA A 92 -7.13 -4.66 -11.43
CA ALA A 92 -6.20 -3.58 -11.11
C ALA A 92 -4.74 -4.05 -11.10
N VAL A 93 -4.47 -5.27 -10.62
CA VAL A 93 -3.12 -5.86 -10.67
C VAL A 93 -2.66 -6.02 -12.13
N GLU A 94 -3.50 -6.58 -12.99
CA GLU A 94 -3.19 -6.77 -14.40
C GLU A 94 -2.95 -5.43 -15.12
N GLU A 95 -3.82 -4.45 -14.93
CA GLU A 95 -3.70 -3.11 -15.53
C GLU A 95 -2.38 -2.43 -15.11
N LEU A 96 -2.07 -2.45 -13.81
CA LEU A 96 -0.84 -1.86 -13.27
C LEU A 96 0.40 -2.60 -13.77
N TYR A 97 0.37 -3.93 -13.84
CA TYR A 97 1.45 -4.72 -14.41
C TYR A 97 1.71 -4.35 -15.88
N ASN A 98 0.64 -4.23 -16.67
CA ASN A 98 0.73 -3.93 -18.10
C ASN A 98 1.27 -2.52 -18.40
N ILE A 99 1.04 -1.54 -17.54
CA ILE A 99 1.66 -0.21 -17.67
C ILE A 99 3.10 -0.14 -17.14
N GLY A 100 3.61 -1.24 -16.56
CA GLY A 100 5.00 -1.38 -16.15
C GLY A 100 5.33 -0.75 -14.80
N VAL A 101 4.48 -0.96 -13.77
CA VAL A 101 4.87 -0.62 -12.38
C VAL A 101 6.07 -1.47 -11.96
N LYS A 102 6.92 -0.93 -11.09
CA LYS A 102 8.14 -1.61 -10.64
C LYS A 102 7.90 -2.48 -9.40
N ARG A 103 6.85 -2.24 -8.66
CA ARG A 103 6.44 -2.97 -7.45
C ARG A 103 4.97 -2.74 -7.14
N PHE A 104 4.41 -3.59 -6.30
CA PHE A 104 3.05 -3.47 -5.82
C PHE A 104 2.99 -3.13 -4.33
N LYS A 105 1.97 -2.36 -3.93
CA LYS A 105 1.60 -2.20 -2.53
C LYS A 105 0.26 -2.89 -2.27
N ILE A 106 0.19 -3.71 -1.22
CA ILE A 106 -1.03 -4.33 -0.74
C ILE A 106 -1.43 -3.65 0.57
N ALA A 107 -2.65 -3.13 0.64
CA ALA A 107 -3.15 -2.43 1.81
C ALA A 107 -3.48 -3.39 2.96
N GLY A 108 -3.69 -2.84 4.16
CA GLY A 108 -3.81 -3.64 5.38
C GLY A 108 -5.02 -4.58 5.40
N PHE A 109 -6.14 -4.19 4.81
CA PHE A 109 -7.32 -5.05 4.71
C PHE A 109 -7.12 -6.14 3.64
N GLU A 110 -6.56 -5.79 2.50
CA GLU A 110 -6.33 -6.68 1.37
C GLU A 110 -5.20 -7.69 1.65
N SER A 111 -4.32 -7.39 2.60
CA SER A 111 -3.21 -8.29 2.97
C SER A 111 -3.68 -9.65 3.51
N THR A 112 -4.92 -9.74 3.98
CA THR A 112 -5.53 -10.98 4.47
C THR A 112 -6.39 -11.71 3.44
N ASP A 113 -6.51 -11.18 2.22
CA ASP A 113 -7.19 -11.84 1.11
C ASP A 113 -6.18 -12.61 0.24
N PRO A 114 -6.22 -13.97 0.27
CA PRO A 114 -5.28 -14.79 -0.50
C PRO A 114 -5.39 -14.59 -2.01
N ARG A 115 -6.53 -14.14 -2.54
CA ARG A 115 -6.72 -13.93 -3.97
C ARG A 115 -5.86 -12.79 -4.47
N ILE A 116 -5.97 -11.62 -3.84
CA ILE A 116 -5.16 -10.44 -4.24
C ILE A 116 -3.68 -10.67 -3.96
N VAL A 117 -3.32 -11.29 -2.81
CA VAL A 117 -1.93 -11.57 -2.45
C VAL A 117 -1.28 -12.50 -3.47
N LYS A 118 -1.94 -13.59 -3.87
CA LYS A 118 -1.43 -14.53 -4.88
C LYS A 118 -1.37 -13.88 -6.26
N CYS A 119 -2.40 -13.13 -6.66
CA CYS A 119 -2.42 -12.41 -7.92
C CYS A 119 -1.24 -11.44 -8.03
N VAL A 120 -0.96 -10.66 -6.99
CA VAL A 120 0.22 -9.77 -6.97
C VAL A 120 1.52 -10.58 -6.99
N ALA A 121 1.63 -11.65 -6.21
CA ALA A 121 2.84 -12.49 -6.14
C ALA A 121 3.17 -13.17 -7.48
N SER A 122 2.15 -13.56 -8.26
CA SER A 122 2.34 -14.17 -9.59
C SER A 122 3.01 -13.24 -10.60
N THR A 123 2.98 -11.92 -10.38
CA THR A 123 3.68 -10.93 -11.23
C THR A 123 5.20 -11.00 -11.10
N GLN A 124 5.74 -11.64 -10.07
CA GLN A 124 7.16 -11.73 -9.71
C GLN A 124 7.81 -10.38 -9.34
N LEU A 125 7.04 -9.31 -9.23
CA LEU A 125 7.54 -7.98 -8.83
C LEU A 125 7.66 -7.89 -7.30
N PRO A 126 8.48 -6.95 -6.78
CA PRO A 126 8.58 -6.65 -5.36
C PRO A 126 7.21 -6.29 -4.74
N LEU A 127 6.97 -6.76 -3.52
CA LEU A 127 5.73 -6.55 -2.77
C LEU A 127 5.98 -5.70 -1.51
N ILE A 128 5.21 -4.65 -1.34
CA ILE A 128 5.12 -3.88 -0.09
C ILE A 128 3.76 -4.17 0.52
N ILE A 129 3.72 -4.75 1.71
CA ILE A 129 2.48 -5.26 2.33
C ILE A 129 2.30 -4.61 3.69
N THR A 130 1.18 -3.92 3.92
CA THR A 130 0.87 -3.43 5.26
C THR A 130 0.34 -4.58 6.11
N ALA A 131 1.04 -4.88 7.21
CA ALA A 131 0.56 -5.76 8.26
C ALA A 131 -0.45 -4.96 9.13
N GLY A 132 -1.70 -4.97 8.68
CA GLY A 132 -2.81 -4.20 9.28
C GLY A 132 -3.61 -4.98 10.32
N ILE A 133 -4.91 -4.68 10.39
CA ILE A 133 -5.87 -5.29 11.35
C ILE A 133 -5.81 -6.81 11.28
N GLY A 134 -5.69 -7.44 12.46
CA GLY A 134 -5.66 -8.91 12.57
C GLY A 134 -4.36 -9.56 12.10
N CYS A 135 -3.38 -8.79 11.65
CA CYS A 135 -2.12 -9.31 11.18
C CYS A 135 -1.17 -9.62 12.34
N ASN A 136 -1.31 -10.79 12.92
CA ASN A 136 -0.38 -11.35 13.89
C ASN A 136 0.69 -12.21 13.18
N VAL A 137 1.62 -12.78 13.95
CA VAL A 137 2.70 -13.65 13.44
C VAL A 137 2.17 -14.82 12.60
N GLU A 138 1.06 -15.42 13.02
CA GLU A 138 0.44 -16.52 12.27
C GLU A 138 -0.08 -16.06 10.90
N MET A 139 -0.71 -14.88 10.84
CA MET A 139 -1.19 -14.31 9.60
C MET A 139 -0.03 -13.92 8.68
N ILE A 140 1.06 -13.35 9.21
CA ILE A 140 2.28 -13.06 8.42
C ILE A 140 2.82 -14.33 7.78
N ASN A 141 2.89 -15.44 8.54
CA ASN A 141 3.30 -16.72 7.97
C ASN A 141 2.36 -17.22 6.87
N LYS A 142 1.05 -17.05 7.03
CA LYS A 142 0.08 -17.40 5.97
C LYS A 142 0.29 -16.56 4.72
N ILE A 143 0.47 -15.24 4.87
CA ILE A 143 0.74 -14.32 3.76
C ILE A 143 2.01 -14.75 3.02
N ILE A 144 3.10 -15.02 3.75
CA ILE A 144 4.35 -15.51 3.16
C ILE A 144 4.12 -16.85 2.44
N GLY A 145 3.36 -17.74 3.04
CA GLY A 145 2.99 -19.03 2.43
C GLY A 145 2.28 -18.85 1.08
N TRP A 146 1.27 -17.98 1.01
CA TRP A 146 0.55 -17.66 -0.23
C TRP A 146 1.46 -17.05 -1.29
N ILE A 147 2.38 -16.17 -0.88
CA ILE A 147 3.35 -15.57 -1.80
C ILE A 147 4.29 -16.64 -2.36
N LEU A 148 4.80 -17.54 -1.52
CA LEU A 148 5.73 -18.60 -1.92
C LEU A 148 5.10 -19.69 -2.79
N GLU A 149 3.78 -19.82 -2.81
CA GLU A 149 3.10 -20.67 -3.79
C GLU A 149 3.32 -20.16 -5.21
N GLU A 150 3.29 -18.84 -5.42
CA GLU A 150 3.37 -18.18 -6.72
C GLU A 150 4.78 -17.69 -7.07
N ASN A 151 5.56 -17.23 -6.08
CA ASN A 151 6.89 -16.66 -6.26
C ASN A 151 7.88 -17.31 -5.28
N LYS A 152 8.88 -18.02 -5.80
CA LYS A 152 9.83 -18.78 -4.96
C LYS A 152 10.96 -17.93 -4.38
N LYS A 153 11.14 -16.71 -4.87
CA LYS A 153 12.17 -15.76 -4.40
C LYS A 153 11.60 -14.34 -4.32
N PRO A 154 10.60 -14.10 -3.48
CA PRO A 154 9.94 -12.81 -3.44
C PRO A 154 10.82 -11.76 -2.74
N ASP A 155 10.80 -10.52 -3.24
CA ASP A 155 11.27 -9.34 -2.52
C ASP A 155 10.08 -8.74 -1.75
N ILE A 156 10.06 -8.93 -0.44
CA ILE A 156 8.94 -8.52 0.42
C ILE A 156 9.39 -7.40 1.36
N THR A 157 8.54 -6.40 1.51
CA THR A 157 8.62 -5.41 2.59
C THR A 157 7.32 -5.43 3.39
N PHE A 158 7.36 -5.77 4.67
CA PHE A 158 6.21 -5.61 5.57
C PHE A 158 6.24 -4.23 6.21
N LEU A 159 5.13 -3.52 6.12
CA LEU A 159 4.93 -2.25 6.81
C LEU A 159 4.10 -2.49 8.07
N HIS A 160 4.61 -2.04 9.22
CA HIS A 160 3.73 -1.80 10.35
C HIS A 160 2.74 -0.68 9.99
N GLY A 161 1.49 -0.81 10.35
CA GLY A 161 0.47 0.20 10.08
C GLY A 161 -0.70 0.08 11.04
N ASN A 162 -1.32 1.21 11.34
CA ASN A 162 -2.58 1.32 12.06
C ASN A 162 -3.68 1.74 11.06
N ASN A 163 -4.88 1.22 11.24
CA ASN A 163 -6.01 1.50 10.34
C ASN A 163 -6.94 2.62 10.86
N ALA A 164 -6.48 3.41 11.83
CA ALA A 164 -7.15 4.66 12.21
C ALA A 164 -6.66 5.82 11.33
N TYR A 165 -7.56 6.69 10.90
CA TYR A 165 -7.28 7.85 10.03
C TYR A 165 -7.91 9.12 10.61
N PRO A 166 -7.14 10.02 11.30
CA PRO A 166 -5.73 9.85 11.63
C PRO A 166 -5.48 8.85 12.74
N THR A 167 -4.27 8.29 12.81
CA THR A 167 -3.85 7.43 13.92
C THR A 167 -3.46 8.30 15.13
N PRO A 168 -4.05 8.12 16.33
CA PRO A 168 -3.56 8.75 17.55
C PRO A 168 -2.13 8.32 17.87
N PHE A 169 -1.31 9.23 18.41
CA PHE A 169 0.11 8.93 18.71
C PHE A 169 0.26 7.78 19.72
N GLU A 170 -0.64 7.67 20.69
CA GLU A 170 -0.67 6.60 21.69
C GLU A 170 -0.91 5.21 21.08
N ASP A 171 -1.56 5.14 19.90
CA ASP A 171 -1.92 3.89 19.24
C ASP A 171 -0.91 3.46 18.17
N ILE A 172 0.08 4.31 17.81
CA ILE A 172 1.01 4.01 16.70
C ILE A 172 1.91 2.80 16.98
N ASN A 173 2.22 2.52 18.23
CA ASN A 173 2.96 1.33 18.68
C ASN A 173 4.20 0.99 17.83
N LEU A 174 5.11 1.93 17.65
CA LEU A 174 6.34 1.75 16.86
C LEU A 174 7.19 0.55 17.27
N GLY A 175 7.00 0.04 18.50
CA GLY A 175 7.64 -1.19 18.96
C GLY A 175 7.40 -2.40 18.07
N GLN A 176 6.32 -2.42 17.28
CA GLN A 176 6.03 -3.48 16.33
C GLN A 176 7.08 -3.58 15.21
N ILE A 177 7.75 -2.49 14.83
CA ILE A 177 8.86 -2.50 13.88
C ILE A 177 9.97 -3.44 14.37
N LYS A 178 10.37 -3.30 15.63
CA LYS A 178 11.38 -4.19 16.23
C LYS A 178 10.89 -5.64 16.33
N ARG A 179 9.61 -5.86 16.60
CA ARG A 179 9.04 -7.22 16.61
C ARG A 179 9.07 -7.86 15.24
N LEU A 180 8.75 -7.11 14.17
CA LEU A 180 8.83 -7.60 12.79
C LEU A 180 10.28 -7.94 12.42
N LEU A 181 11.26 -7.07 12.78
CA LEU A 181 12.68 -7.33 12.55
C LEU A 181 13.16 -8.57 13.31
N TYR A 182 12.74 -8.75 14.56
CA TYR A 182 13.04 -9.94 15.34
C TYR A 182 12.43 -11.21 14.72
N PHE A 183 11.19 -11.12 14.26
CA PHE A 183 10.50 -12.22 13.62
C PHE A 183 11.17 -12.66 12.31
N GLN A 184 11.69 -11.73 11.51
CA GLN A 184 12.51 -12.02 10.34
C GLN A 184 13.70 -12.94 10.68
N GLY A 185 14.39 -12.68 11.79
CA GLY A 185 15.59 -13.44 12.19
C GLY A 185 15.31 -14.79 12.86
N ALA A 186 14.31 -14.87 13.72
CA ALA A 186 14.19 -15.95 14.70
C ALA A 186 12.87 -16.76 14.64
N GLY A 187 11.83 -16.26 13.99
CA GLY A 187 10.46 -16.79 14.13
C GLY A 187 9.74 -17.18 12.86
N SER A 188 10.33 -17.01 11.69
CA SER A 188 9.69 -17.35 10.44
C SER A 188 9.84 -18.85 10.13
N TYR A 189 8.73 -19.56 9.97
CA TYR A 189 8.72 -20.95 9.48
C TYR A 189 9.38 -21.10 8.11
N PHE A 190 9.39 -20.03 7.31
CA PHE A 190 9.86 -20.07 5.93
C PHE A 190 11.29 -19.55 5.73
N LYS A 191 11.98 -19.09 6.79
CA LYS A 191 13.31 -18.45 6.69
C LYS A 191 13.37 -17.36 5.60
N SER A 192 12.24 -16.68 5.37
CA SER A 192 12.14 -15.64 4.37
C SER A 192 12.71 -14.35 4.92
N GLU A 193 13.72 -13.81 4.27
CA GLU A 193 14.17 -12.44 4.52
C GLU A 193 13.13 -11.49 3.94
N PHE A 194 12.72 -10.50 4.72
CA PHE A 194 11.88 -9.39 4.29
C PHE A 194 12.35 -8.08 4.89
N LYS A 195 12.08 -6.98 4.25
CA LYS A 195 12.34 -5.64 4.78
C LYS A 195 11.19 -5.20 5.67
N VAL A 196 11.45 -4.25 6.56
CA VAL A 196 10.43 -3.70 7.46
C VAL A 196 10.33 -2.20 7.26
N GLY A 197 9.10 -1.69 7.33
CA GLY A 197 8.81 -0.26 7.20
C GLY A 197 7.59 0.15 8.02
N LEU A 198 7.11 1.36 7.74
CA LEU A 198 5.92 1.95 8.36
C LEU A 198 4.95 2.42 7.27
N SER A 199 3.66 2.15 7.45
CA SER A 199 2.55 2.84 6.79
C SER A 199 1.97 3.83 7.79
N ASP A 200 2.38 5.11 7.67
CA ASP A 200 2.04 6.14 8.63
C ASP A 200 0.71 6.81 8.28
N HIS A 201 -0.15 6.96 9.30
CA HIS A 201 -1.42 7.68 9.21
C HIS A 201 -1.57 8.69 10.36
N THR A 202 -0.47 9.04 11.03
CA THR A 202 -0.46 10.06 12.08
C THR A 202 -0.44 11.46 11.49
N GLU A 203 -0.86 12.43 12.28
CA GLU A 203 -0.72 13.85 11.88
C GLU A 203 0.72 14.34 12.13
N GLY A 204 1.21 15.16 11.20
CA GLY A 204 2.52 15.79 11.32
C GLY A 204 3.69 14.93 10.85
N ILE A 205 4.89 15.23 11.34
CA ILE A 205 6.15 14.67 10.82
C ILE A 205 6.98 13.95 11.86
N LEU A 206 6.42 13.71 13.06
CA LEU A 206 7.18 13.16 14.19
C LEU A 206 7.45 11.67 14.02
N VAL A 207 6.47 10.91 13.58
CA VAL A 207 6.50 9.44 13.60
C VAL A 207 7.43 8.84 12.54
N PRO A 208 7.48 9.30 11.29
CA PRO A 208 8.35 8.74 10.26
C PRO A 208 9.84 8.69 10.64
N PRO A 209 10.47 9.77 11.14
CA PRO A 209 11.86 9.71 11.57
C PRO A 209 12.13 8.73 12.74
N LEU A 210 11.17 8.64 13.67
CA LEU A 210 11.27 7.68 14.78
C LEU A 210 11.19 6.24 14.28
N ALA A 211 10.35 5.95 13.30
CA ALA A 211 10.28 4.63 12.68
C ALA A 211 11.60 4.25 12.00
N VAL A 212 12.25 5.18 11.29
CA VAL A 212 13.57 4.98 10.69
C VAL A 212 14.62 4.71 11.77
N ALA A 213 14.62 5.48 12.88
CA ALA A 213 15.52 5.24 14.01
C ALA A 213 15.29 3.86 14.67
N MET A 214 14.12 3.27 14.51
CA MET A 214 13.79 1.92 14.97
C MET A 214 14.11 0.81 13.96
N GLY A 215 14.60 1.15 12.77
CA GLY A 215 15.04 0.22 11.75
C GLY A 215 14.10 0.09 10.54
N ALA A 216 13.08 0.95 10.41
CA ALA A 216 12.27 0.98 9.21
C ALA A 216 13.11 1.43 7.99
N THR A 217 12.99 0.72 6.87
CA THR A 217 13.69 1.02 5.61
C THR A 217 12.76 1.62 4.55
N THR A 218 11.46 1.61 4.82
CA THR A 218 10.41 2.12 3.92
C THR A 218 9.36 2.86 4.75
N ILE A 219 9.03 4.06 4.33
CA ILE A 219 7.94 4.87 4.90
C ILE A 219 7.01 5.26 3.76
#